data_a05d74d9c61c3d5e48a9963832c82fc9
#
_entry.id   a05d74d9c61c3d5e48a9963832c82fc9
#
_cell.length_a   1.000
_cell.length_b   1.000
_cell.length_c   1.000
_cell.angle_alpha   90.00
_cell.angle_beta   90.00
_cell.angle_gamma   90.00
#
_symmetry.space_group_name_H-M   'P 1'
#
loop_
_entity.id
_entity.type
_entity.pdbx_description
1 polymer ?
#
loop_
_entity_poly.entity_id
_entity_poly.type
_entity_poly.pdbx_seq_one_letter_code
_entity_poly.pdbx_strand_id
1 'polypeptide(L)'
;GIYRINTPIQIPGGPDFNFNQYLVADDEPLLFHTGPRRMFPLVSEAVARIVSLERLRWIAFGHVESDECGAMNEFLAAAPRAEVAHGALGCMVSLDDLCDRPPRKLADGEVIDLGGKRVRHIDTPHVPHNWEARVLFEETTGTLFCGDLFTHAGDGPAITDTDIVGPALAAEELFHATALSPVTGQTIRRLAALEPRALALMHGS
;
A
#
# COMPACT_ATOMS: atom_id res chain seq x y z
N GLY A 1 -13.25 4.45 9.33
CA GLY A 1 -13.37 4.62 7.86
C GLY A 1 -12.08 4.31 7.15
N ILE A 2 -12.14 4.14 5.81
CA ILE A 2 -10.96 4.08 4.94
C ILE A 2 -10.92 5.37 4.14
N TYR A 3 -9.79 6.05 4.15
CA TYR A 3 -9.59 7.35 3.50
C TYR A 3 -8.44 7.24 2.51
N ARG A 4 -8.67 7.64 1.27
CA ARG A 4 -7.63 7.79 0.24
C ARG A 4 -7.03 9.19 0.36
N ILE A 5 -5.72 9.27 0.42
CA ILE A 5 -4.92 10.48 0.30
C ILE A 5 -4.26 10.40 -1.07
N ASN A 6 -4.56 11.35 -1.95
CA ASN A 6 -4.08 11.35 -3.33
C ASN A 6 -3.18 12.56 -3.58
N THR A 7 -2.03 12.32 -4.19
CA THR A 7 -1.11 13.38 -4.60
C THR A 7 -0.83 13.25 -6.10
N PRO A 8 -1.45 14.07 -6.96
CA PRO A 8 -1.16 14.07 -8.39
C PRO A 8 0.21 14.68 -8.66
N ILE A 9 0.93 14.12 -9.62
CA ILE A 9 2.22 14.60 -10.10
C ILE A 9 2.18 14.66 -11.62
N GLN A 10 2.62 15.81 -12.17
CA GLN A 10 2.83 15.96 -13.60
C GLN A 10 4.23 15.48 -13.96
N ILE A 11 4.32 14.51 -14.85
CA ILE A 11 5.59 14.05 -15.41
C ILE A 11 5.87 14.89 -16.68
N PRO A 12 6.96 15.68 -16.73
CA PRO A 12 7.27 16.47 -17.91
C PRO A 12 7.38 15.60 -19.17
N GLY A 13 6.48 15.84 -20.15
CA GLY A 13 6.43 15.07 -21.39
C GLY A 13 5.81 13.68 -21.29
N GLY A 14 5.30 13.32 -20.14
CA GLY A 14 4.60 12.05 -19.87
C GLY A 14 3.15 12.26 -19.44
N PRO A 15 2.43 11.17 -19.16
CA PRO A 15 1.09 11.23 -18.60
C PRO A 15 1.13 11.77 -17.16
N ASP A 16 0.01 12.32 -16.69
CA ASP A 16 -0.18 12.59 -15.27
C ASP A 16 -0.09 11.29 -14.49
N PHE A 17 0.49 11.36 -13.28
CA PHE A 17 0.66 10.23 -12.41
C PHE A 17 0.24 10.62 -10.99
N ASN A 18 -0.17 9.68 -10.18
CA ASN A 18 -0.57 9.98 -8.81
C ASN A 18 0.00 8.96 -7.82
N PHE A 19 0.08 9.38 -6.56
CA PHE A 19 0.45 8.53 -5.45
C PHE A 19 -0.70 8.48 -4.45
N ASN A 20 -1.15 7.28 -4.14
CA ASN A 20 -2.21 7.04 -3.18
C ASN A 20 -1.66 6.46 -1.88
N GLN A 21 -2.03 7.08 -0.77
CA GLN A 21 -1.88 6.51 0.55
C GLN A 21 -3.27 6.26 1.11
N TYR A 22 -3.42 5.25 1.95
CA TYR A 22 -4.71 4.91 2.54
C TYR A 22 -4.61 4.88 4.06
N LEU A 23 -5.47 5.67 4.71
CA LEU A 23 -5.61 5.65 6.16
C LEU A 23 -6.83 4.81 6.52
N VAL A 24 -6.63 3.73 7.25
CA VAL A 24 -7.69 2.99 7.93
C VAL A 24 -7.82 3.57 9.33
N ALA A 25 -8.81 4.45 9.51
CA ALA A 25 -9.09 5.10 10.79
C ALA A 25 -9.99 4.21 11.64
N ASP A 26 -9.43 3.72 12.75
CA ASP A 26 -10.06 2.86 13.73
C ASP A 26 -9.42 3.10 15.11
N ASP A 27 -9.63 2.23 16.07
CA ASP A 27 -9.03 2.33 17.42
C ASP A 27 -7.50 2.26 17.35
N GLU A 28 -6.95 1.36 16.53
CA GLU A 28 -5.53 1.20 16.22
C GLU A 28 -5.25 1.56 14.73
N PRO A 29 -5.17 2.87 14.38
CA PRO A 29 -5.13 3.31 13.00
C PRO A 29 -3.94 2.77 12.20
N LEU A 30 -4.19 2.45 10.92
CA LEU A 30 -3.18 1.95 9.99
C LEU A 30 -3.04 2.90 8.80
N LEU A 31 -1.80 3.28 8.47
CA LEU A 31 -1.45 3.96 7.23
C LEU A 31 -0.84 2.93 6.26
N PHE A 32 -1.47 2.76 5.11
CA PHE A 32 -0.95 1.93 4.01
C PHE A 32 -0.35 2.84 2.94
N HIS A 33 0.94 2.66 2.66
CA HIS A 33 1.86 3.54 1.95
C HIS A 33 2.14 4.85 2.70
N THR A 34 3.40 5.27 2.69
CA THR A 34 3.83 6.53 3.30
C THR A 34 4.12 7.61 2.27
N GLY A 35 4.26 7.20 1.00
CA GLY A 35 4.78 8.04 -0.06
C GLY A 35 6.31 8.20 -0.01
N PRO A 36 6.88 8.82 -1.05
CA PRO A 36 8.27 9.23 -1.05
C PRO A 36 8.59 10.13 0.16
N ARG A 37 9.81 10.07 0.66
CA ARG A 37 10.25 10.85 1.83
C ARG A 37 9.88 12.33 1.76
N ARG A 38 10.05 12.95 0.60
CA ARG A 38 9.70 14.36 0.37
C ARG A 38 8.21 14.69 0.49
N MET A 39 7.33 13.66 0.42
CA MET A 39 5.88 13.84 0.56
C MET A 39 5.42 13.79 2.02
N PHE A 40 6.29 13.46 2.98
CA PHE A 40 5.91 13.39 4.39
C PHE A 40 5.09 14.59 4.88
N PRO A 41 5.48 15.88 4.60
CA PRO A 41 4.69 17.01 5.08
C PRO A 41 3.26 17.03 4.57
N LEU A 42 3.05 16.68 3.30
CA LEU A 42 1.71 16.65 2.68
C LEU A 42 0.86 15.49 3.23
N VAL A 43 1.43 14.28 3.25
CA VAL A 43 0.71 13.09 3.69
C VAL A 43 0.42 13.15 5.18
N SER A 44 1.38 13.60 6.01
CA SER A 44 1.19 13.72 7.45
C SER A 44 0.13 14.77 7.82
N GLU A 45 0.08 15.90 7.11
CA GLU A 45 -0.99 16.90 7.27
C GLU A 45 -2.36 16.30 6.93
N ALA A 46 -2.45 15.55 5.82
CA ALA A 46 -3.71 14.91 5.42
C ALA A 46 -4.17 13.86 6.45
N VAL A 47 -3.25 13.03 6.96
CA VAL A 47 -3.53 12.07 8.04
C VAL A 47 -4.00 12.80 9.31
N ALA A 48 -3.31 13.89 9.70
CA ALA A 48 -3.61 14.66 10.91
C ALA A 48 -5.02 15.31 10.91
N ARG A 49 -5.61 15.52 9.73
CA ARG A 49 -7.01 16.00 9.60
C ARG A 49 -8.05 14.95 10.01
N ILE A 50 -7.65 13.67 10.08
CA ILE A 50 -8.56 12.55 10.35
C ILE A 50 -8.23 11.93 11.71
N VAL A 51 -6.96 11.64 11.97
CA VAL A 51 -6.46 11.10 13.24
C VAL A 51 -5.17 11.83 13.64
N SER A 52 -4.97 12.08 14.95
CA SER A 52 -3.68 12.60 15.43
C SER A 52 -2.55 11.61 15.08
N LEU A 53 -1.42 12.13 14.59
CA LEU A 53 -0.27 11.28 14.20
C LEU A 53 0.22 10.42 15.36
N GLU A 54 0.18 10.93 16.59
CA GLU A 54 0.59 10.18 17.79
C GLU A 54 -0.28 8.93 18.05
N ARG A 55 -1.51 8.89 17.47
CA ARG A 55 -2.40 7.73 17.56
C ARG A 55 -2.11 6.67 16.51
N LEU A 56 -1.37 7.02 15.43
CA LEU A 56 -1.05 6.04 14.40
C LEU A 56 -0.35 4.82 15.04
N ARG A 57 -0.85 3.65 14.75
CA ARG A 57 -0.37 2.40 15.36
C ARG A 57 0.38 1.52 14.36
N TRP A 58 -0.07 1.51 13.10
CA TRP A 58 0.50 0.66 12.08
C TRP A 58 0.89 1.44 10.84
N ILE A 59 2.07 1.15 10.32
CA ILE A 59 2.55 1.61 9.01
C ILE A 59 2.76 0.35 8.18
N ALA A 60 2.22 0.32 6.98
CA ALA A 60 2.27 -0.82 6.11
C ALA A 60 2.39 -0.40 4.64
N PHE A 61 2.90 -1.26 3.78
CA PHE A 61 3.09 -1.01 2.35
C PHE A 61 3.19 -2.34 1.60
N GLY A 62 3.10 -2.32 0.26
CA GLY A 62 3.09 -3.52 -0.56
C GLY A 62 4.47 -4.13 -0.72
N HIS A 63 5.50 -3.33 -1.00
CA HIS A 63 6.89 -3.76 -1.12
C HIS A 63 7.87 -2.64 -0.74
N VAL A 64 9.17 -2.96 -0.68
CA VAL A 64 10.18 -1.99 -0.24
C VAL A 64 10.62 -1.15 -1.44
N GLU A 65 9.87 -0.08 -1.70
CA GLU A 65 10.17 0.92 -2.71
C GLU A 65 9.94 2.34 -2.15
N SER A 66 10.65 3.33 -2.70
CA SER A 66 10.69 4.67 -2.10
C SER A 66 9.34 5.39 -2.12
N ASP A 67 8.49 5.13 -3.07
CA ASP A 67 7.16 5.72 -3.17
C ASP A 67 6.13 5.04 -2.26
N GLU A 68 6.35 3.80 -1.89
CA GLU A 68 5.52 3.10 -0.92
C GLU A 68 5.96 3.33 0.53
N CYS A 69 7.27 3.27 0.81
CA CYS A 69 7.78 3.28 2.19
C CYS A 69 8.81 4.40 2.50
N GLY A 70 9.08 5.29 1.55
CA GLY A 70 10.16 6.27 1.67
C GLY A 70 10.06 7.22 2.86
N ALA A 71 8.85 7.54 3.32
CA ALA A 71 8.63 8.40 4.48
C ALA A 71 8.34 7.61 5.78
N MET A 72 8.59 6.29 5.82
CA MET A 72 8.24 5.47 6.99
C MET A 72 8.91 5.95 8.28
N ASN A 73 10.19 6.35 8.23
CA ASN A 73 10.92 6.79 9.41
C ASN A 73 10.46 8.17 9.92
N GLU A 74 10.07 9.07 9.02
CA GLU A 74 9.43 10.34 9.39
C GLU A 74 8.10 10.10 10.11
N PHE A 75 7.28 9.15 9.64
CA PHE A 75 6.07 8.75 10.34
C PHE A 75 6.37 8.04 11.66
N LEU A 76 7.38 7.18 11.73
CA LEU A 76 7.81 6.58 12.99
C LEU A 76 8.25 7.65 13.99
N ALA A 77 8.97 8.70 13.57
CA ALA A 77 9.37 9.81 14.44
C ALA A 77 8.17 10.61 14.96
N ALA A 78 7.17 10.87 14.10
CA ALA A 78 5.97 11.62 14.44
C ALA A 78 4.93 10.80 15.25
N ALA A 79 4.98 9.49 15.16
CA ALA A 79 4.05 8.55 15.79
C ALA A 79 4.80 7.58 16.72
N PRO A 80 5.02 7.94 18.00
CA PRO A 80 5.86 7.14 18.92
C PRO A 80 5.35 5.72 19.17
N ARG A 81 4.05 5.48 18.98
CA ARG A 81 3.43 4.15 19.14
C ARG A 81 3.40 3.33 17.86
N ALA A 82 3.70 3.94 16.72
CA ALA A 82 3.62 3.25 15.44
C ALA A 82 4.71 2.20 15.28
N GLU A 83 4.36 1.10 14.64
CA GLU A 83 5.26 0.06 14.16
C GLU A 83 5.08 -0.14 12.67
N VAL A 84 6.18 -0.38 11.96
CA VAL A 84 6.12 -0.88 10.58
C VAL A 84 5.74 -2.35 10.64
N ALA A 85 4.70 -2.77 9.92
CA ALA A 85 4.28 -4.16 9.85
C ALA A 85 4.44 -4.67 8.43
N HIS A 86 5.20 -5.76 8.24
CA HIS A 86 5.46 -6.35 6.92
C HIS A 86 5.70 -7.86 7.03
N GLY A 87 5.67 -8.57 5.88
CA GLY A 87 6.00 -10.00 5.82
C GLY A 87 7.41 -10.31 6.35
N ALA A 88 7.59 -11.50 6.86
CA ALA A 88 8.86 -11.92 7.49
C ALA A 88 10.06 -11.77 6.56
N LEU A 89 9.89 -12.03 5.24
CA LEU A 89 10.96 -11.88 4.26
C LEU A 89 11.38 -10.41 4.10
N GLY A 90 10.43 -9.50 3.90
CA GLY A 90 10.72 -8.07 3.75
C GLY A 90 11.38 -7.48 5.00
N CYS A 91 10.95 -7.91 6.19
CA CYS A 91 11.63 -7.53 7.43
C CYS A 91 13.09 -7.99 7.42
N MET A 92 13.34 -9.27 7.15
CA MET A 92 14.67 -9.86 7.22
C MET A 92 15.66 -9.28 6.19
N VAL A 93 15.20 -9.00 4.97
CA VAL A 93 16.10 -8.58 3.88
C VAL A 93 16.29 -7.07 3.77
N SER A 94 15.41 -6.29 4.40
CA SER A 94 15.42 -4.83 4.26
C SER A 94 15.06 -4.10 5.55
N LEU A 95 13.89 -4.37 6.16
CA LEU A 95 13.33 -3.48 7.16
C LEU A 95 13.99 -3.59 8.54
N ASP A 96 14.63 -4.73 8.86
CA ASP A 96 15.45 -4.89 10.07
C ASP A 96 16.65 -3.90 10.07
N ASP A 97 17.08 -3.40 8.88
CA ASP A 97 18.14 -2.39 8.73
C ASP A 97 17.58 -0.98 8.45
N LEU A 98 16.52 -0.88 7.64
CA LEU A 98 16.00 0.41 7.16
C LEU A 98 15.12 1.14 8.17
N CYS A 99 14.42 0.42 9.07
CA CYS A 99 13.52 1.04 10.03
C CYS A 99 14.27 1.56 11.26
N ASP A 100 13.96 2.79 11.69
CA ASP A 100 14.49 3.38 12.93
C ASP A 100 14.01 2.65 14.20
N ARG A 101 12.98 1.81 14.09
CA ARG A 101 12.50 0.89 15.14
C ARG A 101 12.24 -0.50 14.56
N PRO A 102 12.42 -1.58 15.36
CA PRO A 102 12.21 -2.95 14.88
C PRO A 102 10.81 -3.12 14.25
N PRO A 103 10.72 -3.67 13.03
CA PRO A 103 9.43 -3.90 12.40
C PRO A 103 8.69 -5.11 12.99
N ARG A 104 7.36 -5.09 12.95
CA ARG A 104 6.51 -6.22 13.24
C ARG A 104 6.53 -7.20 12.08
N LYS A 105 7.02 -8.41 12.31
CA LYS A 105 7.00 -9.51 11.32
C LYS A 105 5.64 -10.18 11.30
N LEU A 106 5.06 -10.30 10.12
CA LEU A 106 3.76 -10.94 9.89
C LEU A 106 3.97 -12.26 9.13
N ALA A 107 3.21 -13.27 9.52
CA ALA A 107 3.07 -14.51 8.76
C ALA A 107 2.05 -14.33 7.62
N ASP A 108 2.18 -15.13 6.56
CA ASP A 108 1.16 -15.17 5.50
C ASP A 108 -0.21 -15.58 6.08
N GLY A 109 -1.23 -14.79 5.77
CA GLY A 109 -2.58 -14.93 6.31
C GLY A 109 -2.79 -14.34 7.71
N GLU A 110 -1.76 -13.81 8.37
CA GLU A 110 -1.91 -13.18 9.68
C GLU A 110 -2.79 -11.95 9.62
N VAL A 111 -3.59 -11.75 10.66
CA VAL A 111 -4.55 -10.65 10.75
C VAL A 111 -4.13 -9.68 11.84
N ILE A 112 -4.08 -8.39 11.49
CA ILE A 112 -3.97 -7.29 12.44
C ILE A 112 -5.39 -6.82 12.79
N ASP A 113 -5.73 -6.83 14.07
CA ASP A 113 -6.98 -6.28 14.58
C ASP A 113 -6.78 -4.78 14.85
N LEU A 114 -7.63 -3.94 14.25
CA LEU A 114 -7.60 -2.49 14.40
C LEU A 114 -8.68 -1.98 15.37
N GLY A 115 -9.44 -2.90 15.97
CA GLY A 115 -10.60 -2.62 16.82
C GLY A 115 -11.91 -2.97 16.12
N GLY A 116 -12.44 -2.08 15.27
CA GLY A 116 -13.63 -2.34 14.46
C GLY A 116 -13.36 -2.96 13.10
N LYS A 117 -12.12 -2.98 12.65
CA LYS A 117 -11.66 -3.53 11.36
C LYS A 117 -10.52 -4.52 11.54
N ARG A 118 -10.39 -5.39 10.55
CA ARG A 118 -9.37 -6.44 10.54
C ARG A 118 -8.67 -6.44 9.19
N VAL A 119 -7.36 -6.33 9.18
CA VAL A 119 -6.56 -6.38 7.95
C VAL A 119 -5.71 -7.64 7.91
N ARG A 120 -5.91 -8.45 6.87
CA ARG A 120 -5.18 -9.69 6.62
C ARG A 120 -3.97 -9.39 5.76
N HIS A 121 -2.80 -9.79 6.21
CA HIS A 121 -1.57 -9.82 5.42
C HIS A 121 -1.58 -11.02 4.46
N ILE A 122 -1.17 -10.80 3.21
CA ILE A 122 -1.10 -11.84 2.19
C ILE A 122 0.20 -11.67 1.41
N ASP A 123 1.09 -12.64 1.50
CA ASP A 123 2.31 -12.66 0.69
C ASP A 123 1.96 -12.86 -0.79
N THR A 124 2.52 -12.01 -1.63
CA THR A 124 2.34 -12.06 -3.09
C THR A 124 3.68 -11.95 -3.82
N PRO A 125 4.64 -12.87 -3.58
CA PRO A 125 5.99 -12.75 -4.10
C PRO A 125 5.97 -12.53 -5.61
N HIS A 126 6.66 -11.47 -6.06
CA HIS A 126 6.73 -11.03 -7.46
C HIS A 126 5.39 -10.58 -8.07
N VAL A 127 4.40 -10.20 -7.28
CA VAL A 127 3.12 -9.70 -7.81
C VAL A 127 2.83 -8.31 -7.21
N PRO A 128 2.97 -7.25 -8.03
CA PRO A 128 3.44 -7.27 -9.43
C PRO A 128 4.94 -7.52 -9.57
N HIS A 129 5.77 -7.10 -8.64
CA HIS A 129 7.22 -7.29 -8.60
C HIS A 129 7.72 -7.35 -7.15
N ASN A 130 9.03 -7.52 -6.98
CA ASN A 130 9.73 -7.74 -5.72
C ASN A 130 9.36 -9.05 -5.01
N TRP A 131 10.37 -9.74 -4.52
CA TRP A 131 10.24 -11.07 -3.90
C TRP A 131 9.53 -11.04 -2.54
N GLU A 132 9.58 -9.91 -1.84
CA GLU A 132 8.91 -9.68 -0.56
C GLU A 132 7.55 -8.98 -0.69
N ALA A 133 7.06 -8.80 -1.94
CA ALA A 133 5.79 -8.13 -2.20
C ALA A 133 4.61 -8.80 -1.47
N ARG A 134 3.67 -7.97 -1.07
CA ARG A 134 2.48 -8.39 -0.35
C ARG A 134 1.32 -7.42 -0.60
N VAL A 135 0.12 -7.83 -0.25
CA VAL A 135 -1.08 -7.00 -0.21
C VAL A 135 -1.72 -7.08 1.17
N LEU A 136 -2.62 -6.15 1.49
CA LEU A 136 -3.50 -6.24 2.64
C LEU A 136 -4.95 -6.37 2.20
N PHE A 137 -5.72 -7.18 2.91
CA PHE A 137 -7.16 -7.32 2.70
C PHE A 137 -7.91 -6.90 3.97
N GLU A 138 -8.68 -5.81 3.89
CA GLU A 138 -9.56 -5.39 4.98
C GLU A 138 -10.88 -6.16 4.88
N GLU A 139 -11.14 -7.00 5.87
CA GLU A 139 -12.17 -8.03 5.84
C GLU A 139 -13.60 -7.49 5.99
N THR A 140 -13.79 -6.32 6.63
CA THR A 140 -15.12 -5.76 6.94
C THR A 140 -15.77 -5.14 5.70
N THR A 141 -15.01 -4.34 4.95
CA THR A 141 -15.47 -3.69 3.72
C THR A 141 -15.17 -4.51 2.47
N GLY A 142 -14.29 -5.50 2.55
CA GLY A 142 -13.79 -6.24 1.41
C GLY A 142 -12.85 -5.42 0.53
N THR A 143 -12.04 -4.54 1.15
CA THR A 143 -11.08 -3.71 0.42
C THR A 143 -9.72 -4.40 0.31
N LEU A 144 -9.24 -4.59 -0.92
CA LEU A 144 -7.89 -5.07 -1.20
C LEU A 144 -6.97 -3.87 -1.45
N PHE A 145 -5.96 -3.70 -0.60
CA PHE A 145 -4.88 -2.73 -0.78
C PHE A 145 -3.82 -3.38 -1.65
N CYS A 146 -3.75 -2.95 -2.90
CA CYS A 146 -3.10 -3.67 -3.98
C CYS A 146 -1.61 -3.38 -4.16
N GLY A 147 -1.06 -2.32 -3.48
CA GLY A 147 0.24 -1.80 -3.87
C GLY A 147 0.22 -1.42 -5.34
N ASP A 148 1.25 -1.77 -6.07
CA ASP A 148 1.39 -1.48 -7.49
C ASP A 148 0.57 -2.38 -8.42
N LEU A 149 -0.10 -3.40 -7.89
CA LEU A 149 -0.94 -4.25 -8.75
C LEU A 149 -2.08 -3.41 -9.35
N PHE A 150 -2.25 -3.48 -10.67
CA PHE A 150 -3.16 -2.67 -11.49
C PHE A 150 -2.78 -1.18 -11.60
N THR A 151 -1.54 -0.82 -11.36
CA THR A 151 -1.01 0.53 -11.61
C THR A 151 -1.45 1.05 -12.99
N HIS A 152 -1.96 2.27 -13.03
CA HIS A 152 -2.24 2.98 -14.27
C HIS A 152 -2.04 4.49 -14.11
N ALA A 153 -1.74 5.16 -15.24
CA ALA A 153 -1.53 6.59 -15.30
C ALA A 153 -2.88 7.35 -15.35
N GLY A 154 -2.82 8.63 -15.06
CA GLY A 154 -3.94 9.57 -15.13
C GLY A 154 -4.37 10.08 -13.76
N ASP A 155 -5.09 11.20 -13.75
CA ASP A 155 -5.75 11.78 -12.58
C ASP A 155 -7.25 11.44 -12.67
N GLY A 156 -7.57 10.21 -12.27
CA GLY A 156 -8.94 9.71 -12.28
C GLY A 156 -9.73 10.10 -11.03
N PRO A 157 -11.05 9.83 -11.00
CA PRO A 157 -11.89 10.11 -9.86
C PRO A 157 -11.45 9.32 -8.62
N ALA A 158 -11.89 9.76 -7.44
CA ALA A 158 -11.56 9.10 -6.18
C ALA A 158 -12.04 7.66 -6.11
N ILE A 159 -13.13 7.34 -6.78
CA ILE A 159 -13.70 6.01 -6.95
C ILE A 159 -14.14 5.87 -8.41
N THR A 160 -13.81 4.74 -9.02
CA THR A 160 -14.27 4.39 -10.37
C THR A 160 -14.86 2.99 -10.38
N ASP A 161 -15.85 2.76 -11.23
CA ASP A 161 -16.43 1.46 -11.58
C ASP A 161 -16.19 1.12 -13.05
N THR A 162 -15.36 1.92 -13.72
CA THR A 162 -14.96 1.67 -15.11
C THR A 162 -13.88 0.59 -15.21
N ASP A 163 -13.70 0.06 -16.41
CA ASP A 163 -12.62 -0.88 -16.69
C ASP A 163 -11.24 -0.26 -16.48
N ILE A 164 -10.44 -0.84 -15.58
CA ILE A 164 -9.04 -0.45 -15.31
C ILE A 164 -8.03 -1.38 -15.98
N VAL A 165 -8.47 -2.46 -16.63
CA VAL A 165 -7.56 -3.45 -17.25
C VAL A 165 -6.83 -2.83 -18.44
N GLY A 166 -7.55 -2.12 -19.31
CA GLY A 166 -6.94 -1.41 -20.45
C GLY A 166 -5.88 -0.40 -20.01
N PRO A 167 -6.18 0.53 -19.10
CA PRO A 167 -5.20 1.46 -18.53
C PRO A 167 -4.01 0.76 -17.86
N ALA A 168 -4.22 -0.32 -17.11
CA ALA A 168 -3.15 -1.07 -16.45
C ALA A 168 -2.23 -1.77 -17.46
N LEU A 169 -2.78 -2.33 -18.56
CA LEU A 169 -1.98 -2.90 -19.64
C LEU A 169 -1.14 -1.84 -20.35
N ALA A 170 -1.68 -0.64 -20.58
CA ALA A 170 -0.93 0.47 -21.18
C ALA A 170 0.22 0.93 -20.26
N ALA A 171 0.02 0.95 -18.93
CA ALA A 171 1.09 1.23 -17.99
C ALA A 171 2.15 0.12 -17.99
N GLU A 172 1.75 -1.15 -18.08
CA GLU A 172 2.70 -2.27 -18.17
C GLU A 172 3.54 -2.21 -19.46
N GLU A 173 2.95 -1.82 -20.59
CA GLU A 173 3.71 -1.58 -21.84
C GLU A 173 4.76 -0.47 -21.71
N LEU A 174 4.52 0.51 -20.83
CA LEU A 174 5.44 1.61 -20.57
C LEU A 174 6.54 1.24 -19.58
N PHE A 175 6.17 0.63 -18.46
CA PHE A 175 7.07 0.43 -17.32
C PHE A 175 7.75 -0.93 -17.33
N HIS A 176 7.14 -1.96 -17.94
CA HIS A 176 7.60 -3.35 -17.88
C HIS A 176 7.87 -3.82 -16.44
N ALA A 177 6.99 -3.42 -15.51
CA ALA A 177 7.21 -3.58 -14.08
C ALA A 177 6.90 -4.99 -13.58
N THR A 178 6.01 -5.72 -14.25
CA THR A 178 5.54 -7.03 -13.76
C THR A 178 6.62 -8.10 -13.85
N ALA A 179 6.96 -8.68 -12.71
CA ALA A 179 7.86 -9.81 -12.63
C ALA A 179 7.07 -11.13 -12.76
N LEU A 180 7.22 -11.81 -13.89
CA LEU A 180 6.58 -13.12 -14.09
C LEU A 180 7.38 -14.22 -13.37
N SER A 181 6.70 -14.99 -12.56
CA SER A 181 7.22 -16.15 -11.84
C SER A 181 6.32 -17.37 -12.01
N PRO A 182 6.80 -18.59 -11.73
CA PRO A 182 5.93 -19.78 -11.79
C PRO A 182 4.69 -19.73 -10.90
N VAL A 183 4.70 -18.89 -9.84
CA VAL A 183 3.59 -18.77 -8.90
C VAL A 183 2.64 -17.60 -9.20
N THR A 184 2.96 -16.71 -10.15
CA THR A 184 2.17 -15.50 -10.45
C THR A 184 0.69 -15.84 -10.67
N GLY A 185 0.38 -16.82 -11.53
CA GLY A 185 -1.00 -17.20 -11.81
C GLY A 185 -1.74 -17.79 -10.60
N GLN A 186 -1.03 -18.48 -9.70
CA GLN A 186 -1.62 -19.00 -8.45
C GLN A 186 -1.93 -17.83 -7.49
N THR A 187 -1.01 -16.88 -7.37
CA THR A 187 -1.18 -15.69 -6.52
C THR A 187 -2.39 -14.87 -6.98
N ILE A 188 -2.51 -14.57 -8.28
CA ILE A 188 -3.66 -13.82 -8.81
C ILE A 188 -4.98 -14.56 -8.53
N ARG A 189 -5.05 -15.87 -8.74
CA ARG A 189 -6.26 -16.66 -8.41
C ARG A 189 -6.59 -16.64 -6.92
N ARG A 190 -5.57 -16.66 -6.04
CA ARG A 190 -5.75 -16.54 -4.60
C ARG A 190 -6.37 -15.19 -4.24
N LEU A 191 -5.88 -14.09 -4.83
CA LEU A 191 -6.45 -12.76 -4.61
C LEU A 191 -7.88 -12.65 -5.14
N ALA A 192 -8.15 -13.18 -6.33
CA ALA A 192 -9.50 -13.20 -6.90
C ALA A 192 -10.50 -14.00 -6.02
N ALA A 193 -10.05 -15.07 -5.38
CA ALA A 193 -10.88 -15.88 -4.48
C ALA A 193 -11.29 -15.15 -3.17
N LEU A 194 -10.68 -14.01 -2.86
CA LEU A 194 -11.13 -13.14 -1.76
C LEU A 194 -12.40 -12.35 -2.11
N GLU A 195 -12.77 -12.31 -3.40
CA GLU A 195 -13.91 -11.55 -3.93
C GLU A 195 -13.92 -10.09 -3.43
N PRO A 196 -12.82 -9.32 -3.64
CA PRO A 196 -12.72 -7.97 -3.13
C PRO A 196 -13.84 -7.09 -3.73
N ARG A 197 -14.44 -6.26 -2.90
CA ARG A 197 -15.47 -5.30 -3.30
C ARG A 197 -14.87 -3.98 -3.81
N ALA A 198 -13.66 -3.67 -3.37
CA ALA A 198 -12.91 -2.50 -3.78
C ALA A 198 -11.42 -2.84 -3.90
N LEU A 199 -10.78 -2.23 -4.89
CA LEU A 199 -9.33 -2.26 -5.08
C LEU A 199 -8.77 -0.89 -4.70
N ALA A 200 -7.80 -0.85 -3.82
CA ALA A 200 -7.12 0.35 -3.35
C ALA A 200 -5.69 0.34 -3.93
N LEU A 201 -5.50 1.06 -5.04
CA LEU A 201 -4.29 1.03 -5.85
C LEU A 201 -3.28 2.09 -5.38
N MET A 202 -1.99 1.82 -5.53
CA MET A 202 -0.94 2.81 -5.29
C MET A 202 -1.00 3.93 -6.34
N HIS A 203 -1.22 3.60 -7.62
CA HIS A 203 -1.29 4.53 -8.73
C HIS A 203 -2.55 4.31 -9.55
N GLY A 204 -3.25 5.41 -9.86
CA GLY A 204 -4.52 5.39 -10.60
C GLY A 204 -5.74 5.71 -9.73
N SER A 205 -6.93 5.34 -10.21
CA SER A 205 -8.22 5.58 -9.54
C SER A 205 -8.62 4.42 -8.67
#